data_1adc1e0852438aede2dc0eb4940c5e9b
#
_entry.id   1adc1e0852438aede2dc0eb4940c5e9b
#
_cell.length_a   1.000
_cell.length_b   1.000
_cell.length_c   1.000
_cell.angle_alpha   90.00
_cell.angle_beta   90.00
_cell.angle_gamma   90.00
#
_symmetry.space_group_name_H-M   'P 1'
#
loop_
_entity.id
_entity.type
_entity.pdbx_description
1 polymer ?
#
loop_
_entity_poly.entity_id
_entity_poly.type
_entity_poly.pdbx_seq_one_letter_code
_entity_poly.pdbx_strand_id
1 'polypeptide(L)'
;MTPAGTSRRVLLGAFGDPGHAFPMIALGRALVARGHEVTLQTWTRWRESVLAEGLSFAPAPEYQVFPSGDEYLDFYAAVVRATEDTVPLVRELRPEVVVADILTLAPALAAELEEVPCATLIPHVYPPGEPHFPIYSLGARLPRTAAGRALWRNLKRPVTRGLELGRVELNGARTRLGLPPLEHAHGGISRELAIVGTFPQLEYPRAWPPNVHVVGPLMWEPPAEDVELPAGQAPLVLVAPSTAQDAEHRMLHAALRGLADAPVRVLATWNRRLPSRALPAPRNARLVDWVSYSRTMPLCDVVVCHAGHGTLARALACGCAVVACPAVGDMNENAARLQWAGAGVRIPRRFVRPRAIRLAVEQVLGEPSIRERARQIADWTESHHPAEAAAQLVEQLAAQ
;
A
#
# COMPACT_ATOMS: atom_id res chain seq x y z
N MET A 1 -21.74 -21.31 -13.94
CA MET A 1 -21.79 -20.22 -14.93
C MET A 1 -22.74 -19.17 -14.37
N THR A 2 -22.22 -18.11 -13.78
CA THR A 2 -23.00 -16.93 -13.39
C THR A 2 -23.51 -16.29 -14.69
N PRO A 3 -24.74 -15.77 -14.75
CA PRO A 3 -25.24 -15.09 -15.94
C PRO A 3 -24.27 -13.96 -16.27
N ALA A 4 -23.92 -13.81 -17.54
CA ALA A 4 -23.07 -12.73 -18.04
C ALA A 4 -23.74 -11.40 -17.62
N GLY A 5 -23.19 -10.76 -16.59
CA GLY A 5 -23.61 -9.41 -16.18
C GLY A 5 -23.36 -8.47 -17.36
N THR A 6 -24.17 -7.44 -17.48
CA THR A 6 -23.98 -6.38 -18.50
C THR A 6 -22.56 -5.81 -18.36
N SER A 7 -21.80 -5.76 -19.46
CA SER A 7 -20.50 -5.11 -19.50
C SER A 7 -20.64 -3.66 -19.07
N ARG A 8 -19.77 -3.18 -18.18
CA ARG A 8 -19.78 -1.81 -17.66
C ARG A 8 -18.50 -1.10 -18.01
N ARG A 9 -18.57 0.20 -18.16
CA ARG A 9 -17.40 1.07 -18.30
C ARG A 9 -16.96 1.56 -16.93
N VAL A 10 -15.72 1.30 -16.58
CA VAL A 10 -15.12 1.62 -15.27
C VAL A 10 -13.89 2.51 -15.47
N LEU A 11 -13.84 3.65 -14.80
CA LEU A 11 -12.64 4.47 -14.71
C LEU A 11 -11.94 4.22 -13.37
N LEU A 12 -10.69 3.81 -13.43
CA LEU A 12 -9.81 3.68 -12.27
C LEU A 12 -8.82 4.84 -12.28
N GLY A 13 -8.58 5.48 -11.13
CA GLY A 13 -7.58 6.54 -10.98
C GLY A 13 -6.58 6.19 -9.89
N ALA A 14 -5.28 6.13 -10.21
CA ALA A 14 -4.25 5.75 -9.26
C ALA A 14 -3.07 6.72 -9.24
N PHE A 15 -2.58 7.01 -8.04
CA PHE A 15 -1.27 7.62 -7.87
C PHE A 15 -0.19 6.68 -8.41
N GLY A 16 0.81 7.25 -9.10
CA GLY A 16 1.74 6.43 -9.89
C GLY A 16 2.84 5.72 -9.12
N ASP A 17 2.90 5.81 -7.80
CA ASP A 17 3.83 4.97 -7.03
C ASP A 17 3.38 3.50 -7.02
N PRO A 18 4.33 2.53 -6.99
CA PRO A 18 3.99 1.11 -7.00
C PRO A 18 3.03 0.68 -5.90
N GLY A 19 3.08 1.33 -4.72
CA GLY A 19 2.18 1.05 -3.60
C GLY A 19 0.70 1.36 -3.88
N HIS A 20 0.40 2.17 -4.88
CA HIS A 20 -0.92 2.63 -5.29
C HIS A 20 -1.32 2.13 -6.67
N ALA A 21 -0.41 2.22 -7.65
CA ALA A 21 -0.66 1.75 -9.01
C ALA A 21 -0.88 0.23 -9.08
N PHE A 22 -0.08 -0.58 -8.38
CA PHE A 22 -0.18 -2.04 -8.45
C PHE A 22 -1.50 -2.59 -7.91
N PRO A 23 -2.00 -2.17 -6.74
CA PRO A 23 -3.34 -2.55 -6.28
C PRO A 23 -4.45 -2.17 -7.26
N MET A 24 -4.34 -1.01 -7.91
CA MET A 24 -5.32 -0.56 -8.88
C MET A 24 -5.26 -1.39 -10.18
N ILE A 25 -4.07 -1.76 -10.65
CA ILE A 25 -3.91 -2.69 -11.78
C ILE A 25 -4.50 -4.07 -11.43
N ALA A 26 -4.29 -4.57 -10.20
CA ALA A 26 -4.86 -5.83 -9.75
C ALA A 26 -6.40 -5.80 -9.78
N LEU A 27 -7.01 -4.71 -9.30
CA LEU A 27 -8.46 -4.51 -9.39
C LEU A 27 -8.93 -4.44 -10.85
N GLY A 28 -8.24 -3.64 -11.67
CA GLY A 28 -8.58 -3.48 -13.08
C GLY A 28 -8.56 -4.82 -13.84
N ARG A 29 -7.53 -5.63 -13.61
CA ARG A 29 -7.44 -6.99 -14.19
C ARG A 29 -8.61 -7.88 -13.78
N ALA A 30 -9.03 -7.82 -12.50
CA ALA A 30 -10.18 -8.59 -12.04
C ALA A 30 -11.48 -8.12 -12.70
N LEU A 31 -11.67 -6.81 -12.90
CA LEU A 31 -12.81 -6.25 -13.61
C LEU A 31 -12.82 -6.64 -15.10
N VAL A 32 -11.67 -6.57 -15.79
CA VAL A 32 -11.53 -7.04 -17.18
C VAL A 32 -11.86 -8.53 -17.32
N ALA A 33 -11.37 -9.37 -16.39
CA ALA A 33 -11.67 -10.80 -16.37
C ALA A 33 -13.16 -11.11 -16.19
N ARG A 34 -13.93 -10.16 -15.64
CA ARG A 34 -15.39 -10.22 -15.47
C ARG A 34 -16.16 -9.61 -16.64
N GLY A 35 -15.46 -9.15 -17.69
CA GLY A 35 -16.05 -8.67 -18.93
C GLY A 35 -16.34 -7.17 -18.98
N HIS A 36 -15.75 -6.37 -18.07
CA HIS A 36 -15.92 -4.92 -18.06
C HIS A 36 -14.89 -4.20 -18.94
N GLU A 37 -15.27 -3.02 -19.44
CA GLU A 37 -14.37 -2.09 -20.13
C GLU A 37 -13.71 -1.19 -19.07
N VAL A 38 -12.40 -1.36 -18.86
CA VAL A 38 -11.68 -0.70 -17.78
C VAL A 38 -10.62 0.23 -18.33
N THR A 39 -10.69 1.52 -17.96
CA THR A 39 -9.63 2.51 -18.22
C THR A 39 -8.92 2.83 -16.92
N LEU A 40 -7.58 2.74 -16.90
CA LEU A 40 -6.78 3.18 -15.77
C LEU A 40 -6.05 4.48 -16.08
N GLN A 41 -6.36 5.52 -15.32
CA GLN A 41 -5.65 6.79 -15.30
C GLN A 41 -4.54 6.75 -14.26
N THR A 42 -3.28 6.78 -14.69
CA THR A 42 -2.09 6.77 -13.83
C THR A 42 -0.88 7.34 -14.56
N TRP A 43 0.30 7.35 -13.92
CA TRP A 43 1.52 7.87 -14.52
C TRP A 43 1.95 7.11 -15.77
N THR A 44 2.46 7.83 -16.74
CA THR A 44 2.82 7.32 -18.08
C THR A 44 3.80 6.13 -18.05
N ARG A 45 4.65 6.05 -17.03
CA ARG A 45 5.58 4.93 -16.86
C ARG A 45 4.92 3.55 -16.76
N TRP A 46 3.63 3.48 -16.42
CA TRP A 46 2.87 2.22 -16.31
C TRP A 46 2.06 1.87 -17.54
N ARG A 47 2.12 2.70 -18.60
CA ARG A 47 1.31 2.51 -19.82
C ARG A 47 1.40 1.09 -20.37
N GLU A 48 2.62 0.60 -20.59
CA GLU A 48 2.82 -0.75 -21.17
C GLU A 48 2.28 -1.85 -20.26
N SER A 49 2.52 -1.74 -18.96
CA SER A 49 2.01 -2.69 -17.97
C SER A 49 0.48 -2.71 -17.91
N VAL A 50 -0.16 -1.55 -17.97
CA VAL A 50 -1.63 -1.42 -17.96
C VAL A 50 -2.23 -2.06 -19.20
N LEU A 51 -1.67 -1.75 -20.37
CA LEU A 51 -2.15 -2.34 -21.64
C LEU A 51 -1.93 -3.85 -21.72
N ALA A 52 -0.83 -4.35 -21.14
CA ALA A 52 -0.54 -5.79 -21.10
C ALA A 52 -1.55 -6.59 -20.27
N GLU A 53 -2.20 -5.95 -19.29
CA GLU A 53 -3.25 -6.58 -18.47
C GLU A 53 -4.67 -6.41 -19.07
N GLY A 54 -4.76 -5.90 -20.31
CA GLY A 54 -6.03 -5.76 -21.02
C GLY A 54 -6.86 -4.54 -20.65
N LEU A 55 -6.29 -3.58 -19.90
CA LEU A 55 -6.92 -2.32 -19.59
C LEU A 55 -6.62 -1.27 -20.66
N SER A 56 -7.51 -0.29 -20.84
CA SER A 56 -7.19 0.96 -21.51
C SER A 56 -6.38 1.89 -20.60
N PHE A 57 -5.51 2.70 -21.18
CA PHE A 57 -4.64 3.61 -20.44
C PHE A 57 -5.00 5.07 -20.72
N ALA A 58 -5.11 5.87 -19.66
CA ALA A 58 -5.15 7.33 -19.73
C ALA A 58 -4.00 7.91 -18.89
N PRO A 59 -3.27 8.93 -19.37
CA PRO A 59 -2.24 9.57 -18.57
C PRO A 59 -2.87 10.38 -17.43
N ALA A 60 -2.35 10.22 -16.21
CA ALA A 60 -2.70 11.11 -15.11
C ALA A 60 -1.93 12.42 -15.23
N PRO A 61 -2.56 13.57 -14.90
CA PRO A 61 -1.83 14.82 -14.75
C PRO A 61 -0.76 14.71 -13.66
N GLU A 62 0.48 15.06 -13.99
CA GLU A 62 1.60 15.04 -13.07
C GLU A 62 2.06 16.45 -12.78
N TYR A 63 1.64 16.99 -11.62
CA TYR A 63 2.04 18.32 -11.16
C TYR A 63 3.07 18.24 -10.05
N GLN A 64 4.04 19.13 -10.10
CA GLN A 64 5.01 19.26 -9.04
C GLN A 64 4.39 20.04 -7.87
N VAL A 65 4.18 19.36 -6.74
CA VAL A 65 3.56 19.91 -5.52
C VAL A 65 4.56 20.14 -4.37
N PHE A 66 5.82 19.77 -4.56
CA PHE A 66 6.88 20.02 -3.57
C PHE A 66 7.96 20.89 -4.17
N PRO A 67 8.54 21.83 -3.41
CA PRO A 67 9.62 22.68 -3.91
C PRO A 67 10.84 21.85 -4.33
N SER A 68 11.10 21.78 -5.61
CA SER A 68 12.32 21.19 -6.17
C SER A 68 12.81 21.98 -7.39
N GLY A 69 12.47 23.26 -7.44
CA GLY A 69 12.76 24.21 -8.50
C GLY A 69 11.94 25.49 -8.34
N ASP A 70 11.94 26.34 -9.35
CA ASP A 70 11.32 27.66 -9.30
C ASP A 70 9.78 27.60 -9.50
N GLU A 71 9.24 26.49 -10.00
CA GLU A 71 7.82 26.33 -10.25
C GLU A 71 7.26 25.09 -9.55
N TYR A 72 6.36 25.28 -8.59
CA TYR A 72 5.54 24.23 -7.99
C TYR A 72 4.12 24.74 -7.71
N LEU A 73 3.16 23.84 -7.69
CA LEU A 73 1.80 24.16 -7.28
C LEU A 73 1.57 23.85 -5.82
N ASP A 74 0.81 24.69 -5.13
CA ASP A 74 0.18 24.31 -3.87
C ASP A 74 -0.64 23.02 -4.07
N PHE A 75 -0.61 22.12 -3.08
CA PHE A 75 -1.22 20.79 -3.20
C PHE A 75 -2.68 20.86 -3.69
N TYR A 76 -3.49 21.73 -3.10
CA TYR A 76 -4.90 21.85 -3.51
C TYR A 76 -5.10 22.61 -4.81
N ALA A 77 -4.17 23.47 -5.22
CA ALA A 77 -4.18 24.05 -6.55
C ALA A 77 -3.89 22.97 -7.61
N ALA A 78 -2.97 22.07 -7.33
CA ALA A 78 -2.70 20.90 -8.18
C ALA A 78 -3.92 19.97 -8.28
N VAL A 79 -4.63 19.73 -7.17
CA VAL A 79 -5.87 18.93 -7.17
C VAL A 79 -6.94 19.56 -8.06
N VAL A 80 -7.15 20.88 -7.98
CA VAL A 80 -8.12 21.59 -8.84
C VAL A 80 -7.78 21.40 -10.31
N ARG A 81 -6.52 21.71 -10.71
CA ARG A 81 -6.07 21.54 -12.10
C ARG A 81 -6.20 20.10 -12.58
N ALA A 82 -5.75 19.14 -11.77
CA ALA A 82 -5.85 17.72 -12.12
C ALA A 82 -7.32 17.28 -12.30
N THR A 83 -8.25 17.85 -11.52
CA THR A 83 -9.68 17.58 -11.67
C THR A 83 -10.20 18.17 -12.98
N GLU A 84 -9.88 19.43 -13.27
CA GLU A 84 -10.25 20.09 -14.54
C GLU A 84 -9.73 19.30 -15.75
N ASP A 85 -8.51 18.78 -15.69
CA ASP A 85 -7.92 17.95 -16.75
C ASP A 85 -8.55 16.53 -16.83
N THR A 86 -9.15 16.02 -15.74
CA THR A 86 -9.78 14.69 -15.69
C THR A 86 -11.26 14.71 -16.11
N VAL A 87 -11.98 15.82 -15.92
CA VAL A 87 -13.40 15.94 -16.32
C VAL A 87 -13.65 15.60 -17.78
N PRO A 88 -12.86 16.08 -18.77
CA PRO A 88 -13.04 15.69 -20.18
C PRO A 88 -12.94 14.17 -20.40
N LEU A 89 -12.04 13.49 -19.69
CA LEU A 89 -11.90 12.02 -19.76
C LEU A 89 -13.16 11.32 -19.23
N VAL A 90 -13.73 11.77 -18.11
CA VAL A 90 -14.98 11.20 -17.56
C VAL A 90 -16.14 11.41 -18.57
N ARG A 91 -16.24 12.58 -19.18
CA ARG A 91 -17.26 12.88 -20.21
C ARG A 91 -17.12 12.03 -21.46
N GLU A 92 -15.88 11.78 -21.90
CA GLU A 92 -15.59 10.94 -23.07
C GLU A 92 -15.92 9.47 -22.81
N LEU A 93 -15.42 8.94 -21.70
CA LEU A 93 -15.58 7.52 -21.33
C LEU A 93 -17.00 7.18 -20.88
N ARG A 94 -17.70 8.15 -20.27
CA ARG A 94 -19.02 7.96 -19.62
C ARG A 94 -19.02 6.72 -18.72
N PRO A 95 -18.10 6.64 -17.73
CA PRO A 95 -18.04 5.49 -16.85
C PRO A 95 -19.30 5.37 -16.00
N GLU A 96 -19.72 4.16 -15.70
CA GLU A 96 -20.84 3.89 -14.79
C GLU A 96 -20.39 3.91 -13.32
N VAL A 97 -19.09 3.83 -13.09
CA VAL A 97 -18.46 3.97 -11.77
C VAL A 97 -17.01 4.42 -11.93
N VAL A 98 -16.56 5.24 -10.96
CA VAL A 98 -15.15 5.62 -10.81
C VAL A 98 -14.60 5.01 -9.52
N VAL A 99 -13.36 4.49 -9.58
CA VAL A 99 -12.62 4.09 -8.38
C VAL A 99 -11.37 4.96 -8.28
N ALA A 100 -11.30 5.78 -7.26
CA ALA A 100 -10.16 6.66 -7.00
C ALA A 100 -9.27 6.08 -5.90
N ASP A 101 -7.96 6.08 -6.10
CA ASP A 101 -7.01 5.83 -5.03
C ASP A 101 -7.05 6.95 -3.98
N ILE A 102 -6.90 6.60 -2.71
CA ILE A 102 -6.96 7.55 -1.58
C ILE A 102 -6.01 8.77 -1.71
N LEU A 103 -4.90 8.64 -2.44
CA LEU A 103 -3.96 9.74 -2.71
C LEU A 103 -4.32 10.54 -3.97
N THR A 104 -5.31 10.12 -4.74
CA THR A 104 -5.64 10.71 -6.04
C THR A 104 -7.07 11.26 -6.01
N LEU A 105 -7.24 12.50 -5.55
CA LEU A 105 -8.56 13.13 -5.40
C LEU A 105 -9.20 13.52 -6.73
N ALA A 106 -8.43 13.81 -7.77
CA ALA A 106 -8.95 14.35 -9.03
C ALA A 106 -9.99 13.44 -9.71
N PRO A 107 -9.82 12.12 -9.85
CA PRO A 107 -10.86 11.25 -10.40
C PRO A 107 -12.14 11.24 -9.57
N ALA A 108 -12.03 11.31 -8.23
CA ALA A 108 -13.20 11.35 -7.35
C ALA A 108 -13.98 12.66 -7.48
N LEU A 109 -13.29 13.80 -7.55
CA LEU A 109 -13.93 15.12 -7.74
C LEU A 109 -14.50 15.27 -9.15
N ALA A 110 -13.84 14.73 -10.18
CA ALA A 110 -14.36 14.69 -11.53
C ALA A 110 -15.62 13.81 -11.65
N ALA A 111 -15.65 12.67 -10.95
CA ALA A 111 -16.83 11.82 -10.87
C ALA A 111 -18.00 12.55 -10.21
N GLU A 112 -17.76 13.27 -9.10
CA GLU A 112 -18.78 14.05 -8.40
C GLU A 112 -19.34 15.19 -9.27
N LEU A 113 -18.47 15.86 -10.07
CA LEU A 113 -18.91 16.91 -11.03
C LEU A 113 -19.81 16.36 -12.15
N GLU A 114 -19.59 15.11 -12.54
CA GLU A 114 -20.33 14.43 -13.60
C GLU A 114 -21.42 13.47 -13.07
N GLU A 115 -21.72 13.54 -11.76
CA GLU A 115 -22.74 12.73 -11.08
C GLU A 115 -22.53 11.21 -11.26
N VAL A 116 -21.27 10.75 -11.34
CA VAL A 116 -20.90 9.34 -11.46
C VAL A 116 -20.60 8.77 -10.08
N PRO A 117 -21.18 7.58 -9.71
CA PRO A 117 -20.86 6.90 -8.44
C PRO A 117 -19.35 6.68 -8.28
N CYS A 118 -18.82 6.92 -7.06
CA CYS A 118 -17.39 6.87 -6.82
C CYS A 118 -17.02 6.04 -5.58
N ALA A 119 -16.11 5.07 -5.78
CA ALA A 119 -15.46 4.34 -4.70
C ALA A 119 -14.06 4.87 -4.42
N THR A 120 -13.58 4.68 -3.18
CA THR A 120 -12.17 4.90 -2.84
C THR A 120 -11.47 3.58 -2.60
N LEU A 121 -10.35 3.33 -3.30
CA LEU A 121 -9.42 2.25 -2.98
C LEU A 121 -8.37 2.77 -1.99
N ILE A 122 -8.24 2.09 -0.86
CA ILE A 122 -7.22 2.31 0.17
C ILE A 122 -6.29 1.11 0.16
N PRO A 123 -5.13 1.17 -0.51
CA PRO A 123 -4.28 -0.01 -0.76
C PRO A 123 -3.40 -0.40 0.44
N HIS A 124 -3.78 0.01 1.64
CA HIS A 124 -3.05 -0.24 2.88
C HIS A 124 -4.03 -0.29 4.06
N VAL A 125 -3.53 -0.38 5.29
CA VAL A 125 -4.34 -0.34 6.51
C VAL A 125 -5.18 0.93 6.60
N TYR A 126 -6.42 0.80 7.09
CA TYR A 126 -7.40 1.89 7.11
C TYR A 126 -6.95 3.06 8.00
N PRO A 127 -6.77 4.28 7.46
CA PRO A 127 -6.21 5.40 8.19
C PRO A 127 -7.09 5.98 9.30
N PRO A 128 -8.43 6.12 9.13
CA PRO A 128 -9.29 6.58 10.20
C PRO A 128 -9.22 5.66 11.41
N GLY A 129 -8.93 6.20 12.58
CA GLY A 129 -8.77 5.42 13.78
C GLY A 129 -9.82 5.73 14.84
N GLU A 130 -10.16 4.74 15.67
CA GLU A 130 -10.99 4.93 16.85
C GLU A 130 -10.37 5.96 17.82
N PRO A 131 -11.18 6.66 18.64
CA PRO A 131 -10.64 7.67 19.57
C PRO A 131 -9.53 7.18 20.49
N HIS A 132 -9.51 5.91 20.82
CA HIS A 132 -8.54 5.28 21.71
C HIS A 132 -7.37 4.59 20.99
N PHE A 133 -7.34 4.60 19.66
CA PHE A 133 -6.20 4.05 18.89
C PHE A 133 -5.02 5.01 18.98
N PRO A 134 -3.79 4.53 18.82
CA PRO A 134 -2.64 5.37 18.58
C PRO A 134 -2.87 6.30 17.38
N ILE A 135 -2.18 7.43 17.39
CA ILE A 135 -2.15 8.32 16.23
C ILE A 135 -1.50 7.57 15.08
N TYR A 136 -2.19 7.53 13.92
CA TYR A 136 -1.72 6.88 12.71
C TYR A 136 -0.29 7.35 12.33
N SER A 137 0.51 6.47 11.81
CA SER A 137 1.92 6.68 11.42
C SER A 137 2.92 6.89 12.57
N LEU A 138 2.51 7.00 13.83
CA LEU A 138 3.47 7.02 14.95
C LEU A 138 4.09 5.63 15.23
N GLY A 139 3.44 4.57 14.80
CA GLY A 139 3.87 3.21 15.06
C GLY A 139 3.82 2.83 16.55
N ALA A 140 2.94 3.44 17.32
CA ALA A 140 2.76 3.09 18.72
C ALA A 140 1.92 1.81 18.86
N ARG A 141 2.10 1.11 19.97
CA ARG A 141 1.34 -0.11 20.24
C ARG A 141 -0.11 0.20 20.63
N LEU A 142 -1.04 -0.66 20.21
CA LEU A 142 -2.43 -0.59 20.64
C LEU A 142 -2.49 -0.69 22.19
N PRO A 143 -3.19 0.24 22.88
CA PRO A 143 -3.23 0.26 24.34
C PRO A 143 -4.06 -0.91 24.88
N ARG A 144 -3.49 -1.62 25.84
CA ARG A 144 -4.16 -2.76 26.53
C ARG A 144 -4.93 -2.35 27.77
N THR A 145 -4.62 -1.19 28.36
CA THR A 145 -5.21 -0.72 29.62
C THR A 145 -6.19 0.44 29.41
N ALA A 146 -7.10 0.64 30.34
CA ALA A 146 -8.04 1.78 30.34
C ALA A 146 -7.29 3.14 30.38
N ALA A 147 -6.23 3.23 31.18
CA ALA A 147 -5.38 4.42 31.24
C ALA A 147 -4.69 4.72 29.92
N GLY A 148 -4.13 3.69 29.25
CA GLY A 148 -3.54 3.85 27.93
C GLY A 148 -4.57 4.29 26.87
N ARG A 149 -5.78 3.75 26.89
CA ARG A 149 -6.89 4.21 26.02
C ARG A 149 -7.29 5.65 26.30
N ALA A 150 -7.36 6.04 27.57
CA ALA A 150 -7.65 7.43 27.98
C ALA A 150 -6.54 8.39 27.50
N LEU A 151 -5.27 7.99 27.61
CA LEU A 151 -4.13 8.78 27.14
C LEU A 151 -4.27 9.07 25.63
N TRP A 152 -4.52 8.05 24.80
CA TRP A 152 -4.65 8.25 23.36
C TRP A 152 -5.85 9.12 22.97
N ARG A 153 -7.00 8.98 23.66
CA ARG A 153 -8.14 9.89 23.47
C ARG A 153 -7.77 11.35 23.67
N ASN A 154 -6.97 11.64 24.71
CA ASN A 154 -6.54 13.01 25.00
C ASN A 154 -5.49 13.53 24.03
N LEU A 155 -4.58 12.67 23.53
CA LEU A 155 -3.55 13.03 22.57
C LEU A 155 -4.08 13.27 21.14
N LYS A 156 -5.33 12.90 20.85
CA LYS A 156 -5.91 13.10 19.51
C LYS A 156 -6.32 14.54 19.18
N ARG A 157 -6.39 15.44 20.12
CA ARG A 157 -6.78 16.85 19.88
C ARG A 157 -5.98 17.53 18.75
N PRO A 158 -4.62 17.42 18.67
CA PRO A 158 -3.86 17.98 17.56
C PRO A 158 -4.22 17.33 16.21
N VAL A 159 -4.48 16.01 16.20
CA VAL A 159 -4.87 15.28 14.97
C VAL A 159 -6.23 15.74 14.48
N THR A 160 -7.22 15.86 15.38
CA THR A 160 -8.55 16.38 15.04
C THR A 160 -8.45 17.79 14.45
N ARG A 161 -7.59 18.65 15.02
CA ARG A 161 -7.35 19.99 14.47
C ARG A 161 -6.69 19.93 13.07
N GLY A 162 -5.73 19.04 12.87
CA GLY A 162 -5.09 18.84 11.55
C GLY A 162 -6.07 18.35 10.50
N LEU A 163 -6.95 17.41 10.86
CA LEU A 163 -8.01 16.91 9.97
C LEU A 163 -9.03 18.01 9.61
N GLU A 164 -9.34 18.88 10.57
CA GLU A 164 -10.23 20.02 10.33
C GLU A 164 -9.59 21.06 9.40
N LEU A 165 -8.31 21.35 9.56
CA LEU A 165 -7.57 22.19 8.62
C LEU A 165 -7.58 21.60 7.22
N GLY A 166 -7.28 20.31 7.09
CA GLY A 166 -7.34 19.61 5.79
C GLY A 166 -8.73 19.65 5.15
N ARG A 167 -9.80 19.56 5.96
CA ARG A 167 -11.18 19.71 5.49
C ARG A 167 -11.43 21.13 4.95
N VAL A 168 -10.97 22.16 5.65
CA VAL A 168 -11.10 23.57 5.22
C VAL A 168 -10.39 23.80 3.88
N GLU A 169 -9.16 23.30 3.75
CA GLU A 169 -8.37 23.41 2.52
C GLU A 169 -9.02 22.67 1.35
N LEU A 170 -9.48 21.44 1.57
CA LEU A 170 -10.22 20.68 0.57
C LEU A 170 -11.50 21.39 0.15
N ASN A 171 -12.25 21.98 1.08
CA ASN A 171 -13.44 22.77 0.78
C ASN A 171 -13.12 24.01 -0.06
N GLY A 172 -11.94 24.62 0.14
CA GLY A 172 -11.45 25.67 -0.74
C GLY A 172 -11.25 25.23 -2.20
N ALA A 173 -10.71 24.00 -2.40
CA ALA A 173 -10.61 23.41 -3.74
C ALA A 173 -11.99 23.08 -4.31
N ARG A 174 -12.88 22.48 -3.53
CA ARG A 174 -14.26 22.14 -3.93
C ARG A 174 -15.04 23.39 -4.37
N THR A 175 -14.92 24.49 -3.62
CA THR A 175 -15.56 25.76 -3.99
C THR A 175 -15.06 26.27 -5.34
N ARG A 176 -13.76 26.16 -5.64
CA ARG A 176 -13.19 26.52 -6.95
C ARG A 176 -13.75 25.67 -8.08
N LEU A 177 -14.08 24.42 -7.80
CA LEU A 177 -14.69 23.49 -8.77
C LEU A 177 -16.22 23.60 -8.83
N GLY A 178 -16.87 24.45 -8.03
CA GLY A 178 -18.34 24.57 -7.98
C GLY A 178 -19.03 23.46 -7.16
N LEU A 179 -18.28 22.68 -6.39
CA LEU A 179 -18.82 21.61 -5.55
C LEU A 179 -19.21 22.13 -4.15
N PRO A 180 -20.25 21.57 -3.52
CA PRO A 180 -20.65 21.94 -2.18
C PRO A 180 -19.57 21.54 -1.15
N PRO A 181 -19.44 22.27 -0.02
CA PRO A 181 -18.48 21.96 1.01
C PRO A 181 -18.82 20.64 1.73
N LEU A 182 -17.78 19.92 2.19
CA LEU A 182 -17.92 18.74 3.02
C LEU A 182 -17.99 19.14 4.51
N GLU A 183 -18.88 18.49 5.25
CA GLU A 183 -19.06 18.73 6.69
C GLU A 183 -18.20 17.77 7.56
N HIS A 184 -17.60 16.76 6.95
CA HIS A 184 -16.85 15.71 7.66
C HIS A 184 -15.36 15.73 7.30
N ALA A 185 -14.52 15.31 8.25
CA ALA A 185 -13.11 15.03 8.01
C ALA A 185 -12.94 13.75 7.15
N HIS A 186 -11.70 13.55 6.64
CA HIS A 186 -11.39 12.44 5.71
C HIS A 186 -12.17 12.50 4.40
N GLY A 187 -12.41 13.69 3.86
CA GLY A 187 -13.17 13.91 2.64
C GLY A 187 -12.61 13.29 1.36
N GLY A 188 -11.37 12.72 1.41
CA GLY A 188 -10.81 11.92 0.32
C GLY A 188 -11.28 10.45 0.31
N ILE A 189 -12.09 10.03 1.29
CA ILE A 189 -12.64 8.67 1.34
C ILE A 189 -14.13 8.75 1.00
N SER A 190 -14.54 8.02 -0.04
CA SER A 190 -15.93 7.97 -0.48
C SER A 190 -16.87 7.48 0.64
N ARG A 191 -18.04 8.07 0.72
CA ARG A 191 -19.13 7.65 1.61
C ARG A 191 -20.03 6.58 0.99
N GLU A 192 -19.91 6.34 -0.30
CA GLU A 192 -20.65 5.30 -1.02
C GLU A 192 -19.95 3.95 -0.85
N LEU A 193 -18.64 3.89 -1.14
CA LEU A 193 -17.85 2.68 -1.04
C LEU A 193 -16.38 3.00 -0.75
N ALA A 194 -15.81 2.40 0.27
CA ALA A 194 -14.38 2.41 0.56
C ALA A 194 -13.85 0.96 0.63
N ILE A 195 -12.95 0.63 -0.28
CA ILE A 195 -12.33 -0.69 -0.40
C ILE A 195 -10.96 -0.65 0.26
N VAL A 196 -10.76 -1.44 1.33
CA VAL A 196 -9.51 -1.47 2.09
C VAL A 196 -8.71 -2.71 1.70
N GLY A 197 -7.60 -2.49 0.98
CA GLY A 197 -6.72 -3.50 0.42
C GLY A 197 -5.66 -4.00 1.39
N THR A 198 -6.06 -4.47 2.57
CA THR A 198 -5.17 -5.02 3.59
C THR A 198 -5.73 -6.30 4.19
N PHE A 199 -4.87 -7.09 4.83
CA PHE A 199 -5.32 -8.25 5.60
C PHE A 199 -6.21 -7.84 6.76
N PRO A 200 -7.38 -8.47 6.97
CA PRO A 200 -8.18 -8.26 8.18
C PRO A 200 -7.39 -8.49 9.48
N GLN A 201 -6.41 -9.41 9.45
CA GLN A 201 -5.52 -9.72 10.55
C GLN A 201 -4.54 -8.59 10.92
N LEU A 202 -4.36 -7.59 10.06
CA LEU A 202 -3.57 -6.39 10.33
C LEU A 202 -4.44 -5.23 10.82
N GLU A 203 -5.77 -5.35 10.79
CA GLU A 203 -6.67 -4.32 11.27
C GLU A 203 -6.97 -4.46 12.77
N TYR A 204 -6.85 -3.35 13.49
CA TYR A 204 -7.25 -3.31 14.90
C TYR A 204 -8.77 -3.50 15.04
N PRO A 205 -9.25 -4.24 16.06
CA PRO A 205 -10.68 -4.44 16.27
C PRO A 205 -11.43 -3.11 16.38
N ARG A 206 -12.44 -2.94 15.54
CA ARG A 206 -13.29 -1.75 15.48
C ARG A 206 -14.70 -2.05 14.98
N ALA A 207 -15.63 -1.14 15.22
CA ALA A 207 -16.87 -1.11 14.45
C ALA A 207 -16.60 -0.48 13.08
N TRP A 208 -16.84 -1.25 12.02
CA TRP A 208 -16.63 -0.76 10.65
C TRP A 208 -17.83 0.08 10.18
N PRO A 209 -17.60 1.23 9.53
CA PRO A 209 -18.66 1.92 8.82
C PRO A 209 -19.26 1.01 7.73
N PRO A 210 -20.57 1.09 7.45
CA PRO A 210 -21.25 0.15 6.54
C PRO A 210 -20.75 0.23 5.09
N ASN A 211 -20.15 1.34 4.69
CA ASN A 211 -19.56 1.56 3.37
C ASN A 211 -18.08 1.14 3.29
N VAL A 212 -17.47 0.63 4.34
CA VAL A 212 -16.04 0.27 4.40
C VAL A 212 -15.87 -1.24 4.42
N HIS A 213 -15.21 -1.77 3.40
CA HIS A 213 -14.99 -3.20 3.22
C HIS A 213 -13.51 -3.55 3.18
N VAL A 214 -13.06 -4.39 4.10
CA VAL A 214 -11.69 -4.92 4.13
C VAL A 214 -11.67 -6.20 3.30
N VAL A 215 -11.10 -6.13 2.11
CA VAL A 215 -11.14 -7.23 1.13
C VAL A 215 -9.90 -8.10 1.12
N GLY A 216 -8.80 -7.63 1.72
CA GLY A 216 -7.49 -8.24 1.59
C GLY A 216 -6.58 -7.46 0.63
N PRO A 217 -5.27 -7.76 0.60
CA PRO A 217 -4.33 -7.04 -0.24
C PRO A 217 -4.54 -7.34 -1.73
N LEU A 218 -4.66 -6.29 -2.53
CA LEU A 218 -4.69 -6.40 -3.98
C LEU A 218 -3.25 -6.42 -4.50
N MET A 219 -2.84 -7.54 -5.06
CA MET A 219 -1.43 -7.78 -5.39
C MET A 219 -1.23 -7.98 -6.89
N TRP A 220 -0.41 -7.12 -7.45
CA TRP A 220 0.13 -7.21 -8.79
C TRP A 220 1.61 -6.81 -8.78
N GLU A 221 2.38 -7.24 -9.72
CA GLU A 221 3.74 -6.77 -10.00
C GLU A 221 4.07 -6.97 -11.48
N PRO A 222 4.94 -6.12 -12.06
CA PRO A 222 5.39 -6.30 -13.43
C PRO A 222 6.16 -7.61 -13.58
N PRO A 223 6.11 -8.25 -14.75
CA PRO A 223 6.91 -9.42 -15.05
C PRO A 223 8.40 -9.16 -14.78
N ALA A 224 9.08 -10.16 -14.23
CA ALA A 224 10.53 -10.12 -14.00
C ALA A 224 11.12 -11.52 -14.18
N GLU A 225 12.41 -11.58 -14.50
CA GLU A 225 13.15 -12.83 -14.62
C GLU A 225 13.44 -13.45 -13.24
N ASP A 226 13.69 -14.74 -13.24
CA ASP A 226 14.15 -15.45 -12.05
C ASP A 226 15.59 -15.03 -11.70
N VAL A 227 15.86 -14.97 -10.42
CA VAL A 227 17.21 -14.74 -9.92
C VAL A 227 17.79 -16.01 -9.33
N GLU A 228 19.09 -16.22 -9.54
CA GLU A 228 19.79 -17.33 -8.92
C GLU A 228 19.90 -17.09 -7.41
N LEU A 229 19.51 -18.09 -6.63
CA LEU A 229 19.55 -18.03 -5.17
C LEU A 229 20.96 -18.31 -4.64
N PRO A 230 21.31 -17.80 -3.43
CA PRO A 230 22.53 -18.22 -2.75
C PRO A 230 22.54 -19.73 -2.51
N ALA A 231 23.67 -20.39 -2.75
CA ALA A 231 23.81 -21.85 -2.58
C ALA A 231 23.64 -22.29 -1.11
N GLY A 232 23.22 -23.55 -0.91
CA GLY A 232 23.09 -24.19 0.40
C GLY A 232 21.65 -24.48 0.82
N GLN A 233 21.48 -25.03 2.03
CA GLN A 233 20.19 -25.47 2.60
C GLN A 233 19.78 -24.65 3.84
N ALA A 234 20.60 -23.71 4.28
CA ALA A 234 20.27 -22.85 5.41
C ALA A 234 19.03 -21.98 5.09
N PRO A 235 18.28 -21.49 6.09
CA PRO A 235 17.14 -20.61 5.88
C PRO A 235 17.47 -19.43 4.96
N LEU A 236 16.56 -19.11 4.05
CA LEU A 236 16.72 -18.01 3.09
C LEU A 236 16.07 -16.73 3.62
N VAL A 237 16.89 -15.70 3.73
CA VAL A 237 16.45 -14.35 4.13
C VAL A 237 16.48 -13.41 2.94
N LEU A 238 15.32 -12.90 2.54
CA LEU A 238 15.24 -11.83 1.55
C LEU A 238 15.39 -10.46 2.24
N VAL A 239 16.27 -9.62 1.73
CA VAL A 239 16.42 -8.22 2.18
C VAL A 239 15.88 -7.30 1.09
N ALA A 240 14.73 -6.67 1.38
CA ALA A 240 13.94 -5.87 0.43
C ALA A 240 13.81 -4.40 0.92
N PRO A 241 14.74 -3.50 0.56
CA PRO A 241 14.70 -2.09 0.93
C PRO A 241 13.58 -1.33 0.19
N SER A 242 13.32 -0.11 0.62
CA SER A 242 12.38 0.78 -0.06
C SER A 242 12.88 1.18 -1.45
N THR A 243 11.97 1.29 -2.40
CA THR A 243 12.24 1.86 -3.73
C THR A 243 12.36 3.39 -3.71
N ALA A 244 11.75 4.06 -2.73
CA ALA A 244 11.66 5.52 -2.65
C ALA A 244 12.35 6.12 -1.42
N GLN A 245 12.28 5.41 -0.29
CA GLN A 245 12.81 5.88 1.00
C GLN A 245 14.17 5.23 1.32
N ASP A 246 14.92 5.76 2.29
CA ASP A 246 16.25 5.26 2.68
C ASP A 246 17.32 5.37 1.57
N ALA A 247 17.54 6.60 1.10
CA ALA A 247 18.50 6.93 0.04
C ALA A 247 19.91 6.37 0.25
N GLU A 248 20.34 6.21 1.49
CA GLU A 248 21.66 5.69 1.88
C GLU A 248 21.69 4.15 2.03
N HIS A 249 20.59 3.46 1.74
CA HIS A 249 20.47 2.01 1.93
C HIS A 249 20.90 1.51 3.33
N ARG A 250 20.57 2.27 4.38
CA ARG A 250 21.00 1.99 5.76
C ARG A 250 20.55 0.61 6.23
N MET A 251 19.29 0.24 5.92
CA MET A 251 18.77 -1.07 6.26
C MET A 251 19.54 -2.18 5.52
N LEU A 252 19.80 -2.02 4.23
CA LEU A 252 20.50 -2.99 3.41
C LEU A 252 21.96 -3.19 3.91
N HIS A 253 22.67 -2.09 4.19
CA HIS A 253 24.00 -2.13 4.77
C HIS A 253 24.02 -2.83 6.14
N ALA A 254 23.03 -2.55 6.99
CA ALA A 254 22.94 -3.15 8.31
C ALA A 254 22.62 -4.65 8.22
N ALA A 255 21.73 -5.05 7.29
CA ALA A 255 21.38 -6.44 7.07
C ALA A 255 22.57 -7.27 6.57
N LEU A 256 23.25 -6.80 5.53
CA LEU A 256 24.41 -7.48 4.96
C LEU A 256 25.54 -7.67 5.98
N ARG A 257 25.82 -6.66 6.81
CA ARG A 257 26.83 -6.77 7.88
C ARG A 257 26.34 -7.65 9.04
N GLY A 258 25.07 -7.56 9.41
CA GLY A 258 24.53 -8.30 10.55
C GLY A 258 24.40 -9.78 10.29
N LEU A 259 24.13 -10.16 9.05
CA LEU A 259 23.90 -11.54 8.63
C LEU A 259 25.13 -12.21 7.99
N ALA A 260 26.27 -11.53 7.89
CA ALA A 260 27.48 -12.03 7.20
C ALA A 260 27.93 -13.42 7.71
N ASP A 261 27.94 -13.62 9.04
CA ASP A 261 28.38 -14.88 9.68
C ASP A 261 27.21 -15.63 10.33
N ALA A 262 25.97 -15.29 9.96
CA ALA A 262 24.79 -15.98 10.45
C ALA A 262 24.55 -17.28 9.65
N PRO A 263 23.97 -18.32 10.28
CA PRO A 263 23.68 -19.59 9.61
C PRO A 263 22.42 -19.47 8.72
N VAL A 264 22.45 -18.49 7.80
CA VAL A 264 21.38 -18.18 6.84
C VAL A 264 21.98 -17.90 5.46
N ARG A 265 21.19 -18.06 4.42
CA ARG A 265 21.46 -17.54 3.08
C ARG A 265 20.78 -16.19 2.93
N VAL A 266 21.41 -15.24 2.30
CA VAL A 266 20.88 -13.89 2.13
C VAL A 266 20.73 -13.56 0.65
N LEU A 267 19.52 -13.29 0.20
CA LEU A 267 19.26 -12.65 -1.08
C LEU A 267 18.92 -11.20 -0.81
N ALA A 268 19.69 -10.28 -1.36
CA ALA A 268 19.51 -8.86 -1.11
C ALA A 268 19.35 -8.10 -2.44
N THR A 269 18.33 -7.24 -2.51
CA THR A 269 18.12 -6.39 -3.67
C THR A 269 18.30 -4.93 -3.31
N TRP A 270 18.77 -4.09 -4.27
CA TRP A 270 18.73 -2.62 -4.11
C TRP A 270 17.54 -1.98 -4.83
N ASN A 271 16.62 -2.78 -5.37
CA ASN A 271 15.37 -2.34 -5.98
C ASN A 271 15.55 -1.26 -7.05
N ARG A 272 16.48 -1.47 -8.01
CA ARG A 272 16.80 -0.55 -9.11
C ARG A 272 17.27 0.85 -8.67
N ARG A 273 17.65 0.98 -7.41
CA ARG A 273 18.19 2.21 -6.84
C ARG A 273 19.64 1.99 -6.47
N LEU A 274 20.56 2.35 -7.37
CA LEU A 274 22.00 2.15 -7.17
C LEU A 274 22.47 2.74 -5.83
N PRO A 275 23.16 1.95 -5.00
CA PRO A 275 23.73 2.43 -3.76
C PRO A 275 24.80 3.50 -4.00
N SER A 276 24.77 4.59 -3.23
CA SER A 276 25.78 5.64 -3.27
C SER A 276 27.15 5.21 -2.72
N ARG A 277 27.18 4.08 -1.99
CA ARG A 277 28.39 3.48 -1.41
C ARG A 277 28.42 1.99 -1.73
N ALA A 278 29.64 1.40 -1.84
CA ALA A 278 29.79 -0.03 -2.03
C ALA A 278 29.09 -0.82 -0.92
N LEU A 279 28.27 -1.77 -1.32
CA LEU A 279 27.59 -2.67 -0.39
C LEU A 279 28.56 -3.76 0.12
N PRO A 280 28.46 -4.19 1.38
CA PRO A 280 29.12 -5.41 1.83
C PRO A 280 28.69 -6.60 0.97
N ALA A 281 29.62 -7.49 0.64
CA ALA A 281 29.36 -8.70 -0.13
C ALA A 281 29.81 -9.95 0.67
N PRO A 282 29.08 -10.33 1.73
CA PRO A 282 29.43 -11.51 2.51
C PRO A 282 29.23 -12.79 1.71
N ARG A 283 29.99 -13.86 2.04
CA ARG A 283 30.00 -15.11 1.27
C ARG A 283 28.65 -15.83 1.20
N ASN A 284 27.81 -15.65 2.23
CA ASN A 284 26.46 -16.22 2.32
C ASN A 284 25.38 -15.32 1.66
N ALA A 285 25.77 -14.22 1.00
CA ALA A 285 24.84 -13.28 0.38
C ALA A 285 25.02 -13.21 -1.13
N ARG A 286 23.88 -13.10 -1.84
CA ARG A 286 23.80 -12.72 -3.24
C ARG A 286 23.10 -11.37 -3.34
N LEU A 287 23.71 -10.44 -4.08
CA LEU A 287 23.19 -9.11 -4.31
C LEU A 287 22.69 -9.01 -5.75
N VAL A 288 21.47 -8.49 -5.92
CA VAL A 288 20.84 -8.33 -7.22
C VAL A 288 20.14 -6.96 -7.33
N ASP A 289 19.95 -6.51 -8.57
CA ASP A 289 19.27 -5.24 -8.82
C ASP A 289 17.79 -5.29 -8.44
N TRP A 290 17.10 -6.35 -8.84
CA TRP A 290 15.67 -6.53 -8.69
C TRP A 290 15.31 -8.00 -8.51
N VAL A 291 14.21 -8.27 -7.80
CA VAL A 291 13.61 -9.61 -7.70
C VAL A 291 12.09 -9.52 -7.89
N SER A 292 11.51 -10.51 -8.53
CA SER A 292 10.07 -10.74 -8.46
C SER A 292 9.72 -11.24 -7.05
N TYR A 293 8.92 -10.50 -6.34
CA TYR A 293 8.50 -10.89 -4.99
C TYR A 293 7.55 -12.09 -5.03
N SER A 294 6.66 -12.18 -6.02
CA SER A 294 5.73 -13.31 -6.16
C SER A 294 6.43 -14.65 -6.43
N ARG A 295 7.60 -14.62 -7.08
CA ARG A 295 8.39 -15.82 -7.39
C ARG A 295 9.45 -16.13 -6.34
N THR A 296 9.96 -15.10 -5.68
CA THR A 296 11.09 -15.22 -4.74
C THR A 296 10.64 -15.44 -3.30
N MET A 297 9.61 -14.72 -2.83
CA MET A 297 9.17 -14.81 -1.43
C MET A 297 8.64 -16.20 -1.04
N PRO A 298 7.95 -16.97 -1.90
CA PRO A 298 7.58 -18.36 -1.56
C PRO A 298 8.76 -19.28 -1.20
N LEU A 299 9.98 -18.89 -1.62
CA LEU A 299 11.21 -19.65 -1.35
C LEU A 299 11.94 -19.15 -0.09
N CYS A 300 11.45 -18.09 0.54
CA CYS A 300 12.09 -17.41 1.66
C CYS A 300 11.47 -17.81 3.00
N ASP A 301 12.29 -17.96 4.03
CA ASP A 301 11.85 -18.18 5.41
C ASP A 301 11.55 -16.84 6.11
N VAL A 302 12.32 -15.81 5.79
CA VAL A 302 12.23 -14.49 6.42
C VAL A 302 12.37 -13.38 5.37
N VAL A 303 11.56 -12.32 5.52
CA VAL A 303 11.72 -11.10 4.75
C VAL A 303 12.09 -9.94 5.68
N VAL A 304 13.26 -9.34 5.46
CA VAL A 304 13.68 -8.09 6.10
C VAL A 304 13.33 -6.93 5.18
N CYS A 305 12.39 -6.07 5.57
CA CYS A 305 11.91 -4.99 4.70
C CYS A 305 11.67 -3.67 5.44
N HIS A 306 11.48 -2.61 4.66
CA HIS A 306 11.17 -1.27 5.13
C HIS A 306 9.71 -1.09 5.64
N ALA A 307 8.92 -2.17 5.67
CA ALA A 307 7.51 -2.17 6.06
C ALA A 307 6.57 -1.34 5.15
N GLY A 308 6.92 -1.10 3.89
CA GLY A 308 5.95 -0.67 2.88
C GLY A 308 4.85 -1.73 2.74
N HIS A 309 3.58 -1.28 2.65
CA HIS A 309 2.43 -2.20 2.74
C HIS A 309 2.48 -3.31 1.69
N GLY A 310 2.75 -2.99 0.41
CA GLY A 310 2.80 -3.98 -0.66
C GLY A 310 3.86 -5.08 -0.44
N THR A 311 5.07 -4.71 0.02
CA THR A 311 6.14 -5.68 0.34
C THR A 311 5.75 -6.56 1.54
N LEU A 312 5.18 -5.94 2.59
CA LEU A 312 4.74 -6.64 3.78
C LEU A 312 3.59 -7.61 3.47
N ALA A 313 2.61 -7.14 2.70
CA ALA A 313 1.46 -7.96 2.31
C ALA A 313 1.89 -9.16 1.46
N ARG A 314 2.80 -8.96 0.51
CA ARG A 314 3.35 -10.06 -0.32
C ARG A 314 4.11 -11.08 0.52
N ALA A 315 4.95 -10.63 1.46
CA ALA A 315 5.67 -11.52 2.35
C ALA A 315 4.71 -12.39 3.20
N LEU A 316 3.68 -11.79 3.79
CA LEU A 316 2.67 -12.50 4.57
C LEU A 316 1.81 -13.44 3.73
N ALA A 317 1.46 -13.06 2.50
CA ALA A 317 0.75 -13.93 1.56
C ALA A 317 1.56 -15.17 1.17
N CYS A 318 2.89 -15.10 1.26
CA CYS A 318 3.80 -16.23 1.03
C CYS A 318 4.18 -16.98 2.33
N GLY A 319 3.58 -16.64 3.46
CA GLY A 319 3.88 -17.29 4.76
C GLY A 319 5.23 -16.92 5.36
N CYS A 320 5.91 -15.89 4.83
CA CYS A 320 7.20 -15.45 5.37
C CYS A 320 7.02 -14.69 6.67
N ALA A 321 7.82 -15.02 7.67
CA ALA A 321 7.95 -14.18 8.86
C ALA A 321 8.70 -12.88 8.51
N VAL A 322 8.28 -11.74 9.08
CA VAL A 322 8.79 -10.44 8.65
C VAL A 322 9.58 -9.74 9.75
N VAL A 323 10.76 -9.22 9.39
CA VAL A 323 11.51 -8.24 10.17
C VAL A 323 11.29 -6.86 9.56
N ALA A 324 10.44 -6.06 10.18
CA ALA A 324 10.06 -4.74 9.71
C ALA A 324 11.01 -3.65 10.24
N CYS A 325 11.64 -2.92 9.34
CA CYS A 325 12.54 -1.80 9.61
C CYS A 325 11.95 -0.49 9.03
N PRO A 326 10.89 0.07 9.63
CA PRO A 326 10.17 1.19 9.03
C PRO A 326 11.06 2.41 8.80
N ALA A 327 10.92 3.02 7.62
CA ALA A 327 11.67 4.21 7.24
C ALA A 327 10.96 5.49 7.70
N VAL A 328 9.72 5.71 7.27
CA VAL A 328 8.92 6.92 7.57
C VAL A 328 7.41 6.63 7.47
N GLY A 329 6.58 7.54 7.95
CA GLY A 329 5.15 7.63 7.66
C GLY A 329 4.36 6.36 8.02
N ASP A 330 3.52 5.92 7.10
CA ASP A 330 2.65 4.75 7.21
C ASP A 330 3.40 3.43 7.46
N MET A 331 4.68 3.35 7.07
CA MET A 331 5.54 2.19 7.36
C MET A 331 5.67 1.90 8.86
N ASN A 332 5.64 2.96 9.68
CA ASN A 332 5.62 2.80 11.14
C ASN A 332 4.34 2.12 11.63
N GLU A 333 3.19 2.49 11.04
CA GLU A 333 1.90 1.88 11.35
C GLU A 333 1.87 0.42 10.89
N ASN A 334 2.28 0.14 9.65
CA ASN A 334 2.36 -1.21 9.10
C ASN A 334 3.21 -2.13 9.98
N ALA A 335 4.39 -1.64 10.42
CA ALA A 335 5.28 -2.40 11.31
C ALA A 335 4.67 -2.61 12.72
N ALA A 336 3.91 -1.64 13.24
CA ALA A 336 3.22 -1.79 14.52
C ALA A 336 2.09 -2.82 14.43
N ARG A 337 1.32 -2.82 13.35
CA ARG A 337 0.24 -3.78 13.10
C ARG A 337 0.76 -5.18 12.81
N LEU A 338 1.86 -5.33 12.06
CA LEU A 338 2.56 -6.59 11.91
C LEU A 338 2.94 -7.20 13.27
N GLN A 339 3.58 -6.40 14.14
CA GLN A 339 3.97 -6.84 15.47
C GLN A 339 2.75 -7.17 16.35
N TRP A 340 1.67 -6.39 16.24
CA TRP A 340 0.41 -6.65 16.93
C TRP A 340 -0.25 -7.96 16.45
N ALA A 341 -0.24 -8.23 15.15
CA ALA A 341 -0.76 -9.45 14.54
C ALA A 341 0.08 -10.70 14.90
N GLY A 342 1.30 -10.52 15.40
CA GLY A 342 2.18 -11.61 15.80
C GLY A 342 2.90 -12.32 14.65
N ALA A 343 2.89 -11.76 13.43
CA ALA A 343 3.50 -12.36 12.23
C ALA A 343 4.92 -11.82 11.93
N GLY A 344 5.51 -11.07 12.84
CA GLY A 344 6.85 -10.55 12.68
C GLY A 344 7.30 -9.65 13.83
N VAL A 345 8.49 -9.11 13.69
CA VAL A 345 9.12 -8.21 14.66
C VAL A 345 9.42 -6.86 14.02
N ARG A 346 9.49 -5.82 14.83
CA ARG A 346 9.78 -4.46 14.38
C ARG A 346 11.07 -3.94 15.00
N ILE A 347 11.93 -3.36 14.16
CA ILE A 347 13.12 -2.61 14.58
C ILE A 347 12.86 -1.12 14.26
N PRO A 348 12.61 -0.25 15.24
CA PRO A 348 12.45 1.19 14.98
C PRO A 348 13.69 1.77 14.27
N ARG A 349 13.49 2.75 13.35
CA ARG A 349 14.53 3.31 12.48
C ARG A 349 15.85 3.64 13.19
N ARG A 350 15.79 4.25 14.38
CA ARG A 350 16.98 4.61 15.18
C ARG A 350 17.81 3.42 15.64
N PHE A 351 17.22 2.22 15.68
CA PHE A 351 17.86 0.99 16.13
C PHE A 351 18.21 0.04 14.97
N VAL A 352 18.01 0.43 13.73
CA VAL A 352 18.40 -0.37 12.56
C VAL A 352 19.94 -0.38 12.49
N ARG A 353 20.52 -1.47 13.01
CA ARG A 353 21.97 -1.72 13.13
C ARG A 353 22.23 -3.21 12.87
N PRO A 354 23.47 -3.60 12.47
CA PRO A 354 23.79 -5.00 12.16
C PRO A 354 23.35 -6.00 13.24
N ARG A 355 23.72 -5.75 14.51
CA ARG A 355 23.34 -6.63 15.62
C ARG A 355 21.83 -6.73 15.82
N ALA A 356 21.09 -5.63 15.68
CA ALA A 356 19.65 -5.64 15.86
C ALA A 356 18.94 -6.45 14.78
N ILE A 357 19.38 -6.35 13.51
CA ILE A 357 18.82 -7.15 12.41
C ILE A 357 19.14 -8.62 12.64
N ARG A 358 20.36 -8.96 13.02
CA ARG A 358 20.75 -10.35 13.33
C ARG A 358 19.83 -10.93 14.40
N LEU A 359 19.71 -10.27 15.56
CA LEU A 359 18.87 -10.74 16.66
C LEU A 359 17.38 -10.85 16.25
N ALA A 360 16.87 -9.95 15.44
CA ALA A 360 15.49 -10.00 14.96
C ALA A 360 15.28 -11.18 14.00
N VAL A 361 16.22 -11.48 13.10
CA VAL A 361 16.16 -12.64 12.21
C VAL A 361 16.27 -13.92 13.02
N GLU A 362 17.20 -14.01 13.97
CA GLU A 362 17.32 -15.15 14.90
C GLU A 362 16.01 -15.36 15.68
N GLN A 363 15.40 -14.28 16.17
CA GLN A 363 14.12 -14.36 16.88
C GLN A 363 13.01 -14.92 15.99
N VAL A 364 12.77 -14.39 14.79
CA VAL A 364 11.67 -14.88 13.93
C VAL A 364 11.90 -16.30 13.42
N LEU A 365 13.16 -16.73 13.26
CA LEU A 365 13.50 -18.11 12.93
C LEU A 365 13.35 -19.05 14.13
N GLY A 366 13.65 -18.57 15.35
CA GLY A 366 13.60 -19.35 16.58
C GLY A 366 12.22 -19.44 17.24
N GLU A 367 11.30 -18.49 16.97
CA GLU A 367 9.96 -18.46 17.57
C GLU A 367 8.91 -19.11 16.66
N PRO A 368 8.47 -20.35 16.92
CA PRO A 368 7.49 -21.05 16.07
C PRO A 368 6.17 -20.30 15.92
N SER A 369 5.71 -19.60 16.95
CA SER A 369 4.46 -18.84 16.96
C SER A 369 4.40 -17.74 15.90
N ILE A 370 5.53 -17.07 15.61
CA ILE A 370 5.61 -16.01 14.59
C ILE A 370 5.45 -16.63 13.20
N ARG A 371 6.16 -17.73 12.93
CA ARG A 371 6.10 -18.43 11.65
C ARG A 371 4.73 -19.07 11.41
N GLU A 372 4.15 -19.65 12.46
CA GLU A 372 2.80 -20.20 12.40
C GLU A 372 1.77 -19.12 12.09
N ARG A 373 1.91 -17.94 12.72
CA ARG A 373 1.01 -16.83 12.44
C ARG A 373 1.14 -16.29 11.02
N ALA A 374 2.35 -16.22 10.47
CA ALA A 374 2.58 -15.85 9.08
C ALA A 374 1.92 -16.85 8.12
N ARG A 375 2.05 -18.18 8.39
CA ARG A 375 1.37 -19.22 7.61
C ARG A 375 -0.15 -19.11 7.65
N GLN A 376 -0.75 -18.89 8.82
CA GLN A 376 -2.21 -18.67 8.95
C GLN A 376 -2.70 -17.51 8.10
N ILE A 377 -1.90 -16.45 7.93
CA ILE A 377 -2.24 -15.32 7.05
C ILE A 377 -2.11 -15.74 5.58
N ALA A 378 -1.11 -16.55 5.23
CA ALA A 378 -0.97 -17.11 3.89
C ALA A 378 -2.15 -18.03 3.52
N ASP A 379 -2.54 -18.95 4.42
CA ASP A 379 -3.69 -19.84 4.25
C ASP A 379 -5.00 -19.05 4.03
N TRP A 380 -5.14 -17.91 4.74
CA TRP A 380 -6.25 -16.99 4.49
C TRP A 380 -6.23 -16.44 3.06
N THR A 381 -5.04 -16.11 2.52
CA THR A 381 -4.89 -15.60 1.15
C THR A 381 -5.31 -16.62 0.11
N GLU A 382 -4.98 -17.88 0.31
CA GLU A 382 -5.34 -18.97 -0.62
C GLU A 382 -6.85 -19.21 -0.69
N SER A 383 -7.57 -18.97 0.40
CA SER A 383 -9.03 -19.16 0.48
C SER A 383 -9.85 -17.91 0.13
N HIS A 384 -9.19 -16.78 -0.10
CA HIS A 384 -9.84 -15.51 -0.39
C HIS A 384 -9.28 -14.91 -1.68
N HIS A 385 -10.14 -14.26 -2.45
CA HIS A 385 -9.80 -13.63 -3.74
C HIS A 385 -9.99 -12.10 -3.65
N PRO A 386 -9.06 -11.35 -3.03
CA PRO A 386 -9.23 -9.92 -2.73
C PRO A 386 -9.63 -9.06 -3.93
N ALA A 387 -8.99 -9.26 -5.08
CA ALA A 387 -9.28 -8.48 -6.28
C ALA A 387 -10.67 -8.78 -6.85
N GLU A 388 -11.12 -10.03 -6.78
CA GLU A 388 -12.48 -10.43 -7.19
C GLU A 388 -13.54 -9.87 -6.23
N ALA A 389 -13.30 -9.94 -4.91
CA ALA A 389 -14.18 -9.35 -3.92
C ALA A 389 -14.31 -7.83 -4.10
N ALA A 390 -13.18 -7.14 -4.38
CA ALA A 390 -13.19 -5.73 -4.69
C ALA A 390 -13.97 -5.42 -5.98
N ALA A 391 -13.78 -6.22 -7.04
CA ALA A 391 -14.51 -6.06 -8.30
C ALA A 391 -16.02 -6.23 -8.10
N GLN A 392 -16.47 -7.20 -7.31
CA GLN A 392 -17.90 -7.38 -6.98
C GLN A 392 -18.50 -6.18 -6.26
N LEU A 393 -17.76 -5.56 -5.35
CA LEU A 393 -18.21 -4.33 -4.67
C LEU A 393 -18.35 -3.16 -5.65
N VAL A 394 -17.40 -3.03 -6.60
CA VAL A 394 -17.48 -2.01 -7.66
C VAL A 394 -18.70 -2.24 -8.55
N GLU A 395 -18.98 -3.48 -8.94
CA GLU A 395 -20.18 -3.84 -9.71
C GLU A 395 -21.47 -3.50 -8.97
N GLN A 396 -21.53 -3.78 -7.66
CA GLN A 396 -22.68 -3.47 -6.81
C GLN A 396 -22.94 -1.96 -6.74
N LEU A 397 -21.88 -1.15 -6.61
CA LEU A 397 -21.98 0.30 -6.63
C LEU A 397 -22.49 0.81 -7.99
N ALA A 398 -21.94 0.28 -9.09
CA ALA A 398 -22.36 0.66 -10.44
C ALA A 398 -23.79 0.23 -10.81
N ALA A 399 -24.44 -0.59 -9.99
CA ALA A 399 -25.80 -1.06 -10.21
C ALA A 399 -26.87 -0.23 -9.46
N GLN A 400 -26.46 0.68 -8.59
CA GLN A 400 -27.33 1.58 -7.83
C GLN A 400 -27.75 2.79 -8.66
#